data_00b40420ce6a939032129e6a413c6b38
#
_entry.id   00b40420ce6a939032129e6a413c6b38
#
_cell.length_a   1.000
_cell.length_b   1.000
_cell.length_c   1.000
_cell.angle_alpha   90.00
_cell.angle_beta   90.00
_cell.angle_gamma   90.00
#
_symmetry.space_group_name_H-M   'P 1'
#
loop_
_entity.id
_entity.type
_entity.pdbx_description
1 polymer ?
#
loop_
_entity_poly.entity_id
_entity_poly.type
_entity_poly.pdbx_seq_one_letter_code
_entity_poly.pdbx_strand_id
1 'polypeptide(L)'
;MQIFCIFSNEKFNCNRPAGGILAKTGKSNALTDVRGILVGHFTDTRAVSGVTAVVCPTGAVAGVDVRGSAPGTRETDLMAPHNLIEKAQAVVLSGGSVFGLSAADGVTRWLAAKGYGFPLGQGHVVPIVPAAVLYDLGRGANFTPPIDADWGRRACEEASDDPPETGNVGAGTGAFSYSIKGGLGQASLILDAGITVAALVAVNSVGSVINPDSGRPWEIGLEVDGEFGDRGKRAVRLPAPPAPEPAKNTTIGVIATDASLSAAQAQKVAQMAHDGMALSLIHISEPTRPT
;
A
#
# COMPACT_ATOMS: atom_id res chain seq x y z
N MET A 1 0.59 1.96 11.45
CA MET A 1 1.23 1.99 10.11
C MET A 1 1.65 0.58 9.74
N GLN A 2 1.20 0.06 8.58
CA GLN A 2 1.49 -1.31 8.15
C GLN A 2 2.02 -1.28 6.72
N ILE A 3 3.16 -1.94 6.50
CA ILE A 3 3.79 -2.04 5.20
C ILE A 3 4.04 -3.50 4.86
N PHE A 4 3.55 -3.91 3.71
CA PHE A 4 3.89 -5.17 3.08
C PHE A 4 5.00 -4.96 2.06
N CYS A 5 5.91 -5.91 1.98
CA CYS A 5 6.90 -5.99 0.94
C CYS A 5 6.73 -7.30 0.18
N ILE A 6 6.61 -7.23 -1.14
CA ILE A 6 6.40 -8.38 -2.03
C ILE A 6 7.41 -8.35 -3.17
N PHE A 7 7.85 -9.52 -3.60
CA PHE A 7 8.89 -9.68 -4.63
C PHE A 7 8.44 -10.61 -5.73
N SER A 8 8.54 -10.16 -6.97
CA SER A 8 8.34 -11.06 -8.10
C SER A 8 9.52 -12.02 -8.26
N ASN A 9 9.24 -13.31 -8.52
CA ASN A 9 10.25 -14.39 -8.57
C ASN A 9 11.09 -14.44 -9.85
N GLU A 10 11.07 -13.43 -10.70
CA GLU A 10 11.90 -13.42 -11.90
C GLU A 10 13.34 -13.09 -11.53
N LYS A 11 14.26 -14.04 -11.75
CA LYS A 11 15.69 -13.91 -11.42
C LYS A 11 16.32 -12.74 -12.16
N PHE A 12 16.75 -11.74 -11.43
CA PHE A 12 17.60 -10.67 -11.94
C PHE A 12 19.07 -10.95 -11.58
N ASN A 13 19.96 -10.90 -12.57
CA ASN A 13 21.39 -11.13 -12.39
C ASN A 13 22.07 -9.77 -12.23
N CYS A 14 22.47 -9.41 -11.01
CA CYS A 14 23.08 -8.12 -10.70
C CYS A 14 24.56 -8.07 -11.06
N ASN A 15 24.92 -7.45 -12.17
CA ASN A 15 26.30 -6.99 -12.43
C ASN A 15 26.41 -5.52 -11.99
N ARG A 16 27.13 -5.25 -10.90
CA ARG A 16 27.34 -3.90 -10.37
C ARG A 16 28.33 -3.10 -11.23
N PRO A 17 27.98 -1.92 -11.77
CA PRO A 17 28.96 -0.88 -12.11
C PRO A 17 29.35 -0.09 -10.86
N ALA A 18 30.62 0.32 -10.76
CA ALA A 18 31.11 1.22 -9.72
C ALA A 18 30.74 2.67 -10.10
N GLY A 19 29.67 3.19 -9.53
CA GLY A 19 29.20 4.56 -9.72
C GLY A 19 28.10 4.89 -8.70
N GLY A 20 27.80 6.16 -8.48
CA GLY A 20 26.69 6.58 -7.61
C GLY A 20 25.36 5.99 -8.08
N ILE A 21 24.41 5.75 -7.16
CA ILE A 21 23.11 5.22 -7.50
C ILE A 21 22.37 6.28 -8.33
N LEU A 22 22.28 6.06 -9.64
CA LEU A 22 21.36 6.79 -10.51
C LEU A 22 20.04 6.00 -10.50
N ALA A 23 18.96 6.64 -10.13
CA ALA A 23 17.62 6.10 -10.21
C ALA A 23 16.83 6.91 -11.23
N LYS A 24 15.99 6.24 -12.00
CA LYS A 24 15.04 6.89 -12.92
C LYS A 24 13.64 6.39 -12.63
N THR A 25 12.66 7.24 -12.91
CA THR A 25 11.25 6.87 -12.81
C THR A 25 10.96 5.62 -13.66
N GLY A 26 10.15 4.71 -13.13
CA GLY A 26 9.65 3.57 -13.88
C GLY A 26 8.77 4.00 -15.06
N LYS A 27 8.48 3.08 -15.98
CA LYS A 27 7.77 3.38 -17.23
C LYS A 27 6.42 4.08 -17.01
N SER A 28 5.68 3.65 -16.01
CA SER A 28 4.34 4.15 -15.68
C SER A 28 4.29 4.86 -14.32
N ASN A 29 5.43 4.95 -13.63
CA ASN A 29 5.54 5.42 -12.24
C ASN A 29 4.51 4.73 -11.32
N ALA A 30 4.35 3.43 -11.45
CA ALA A 30 3.28 2.64 -10.86
C ALA A 30 3.80 1.36 -10.19
N LEU A 31 3.00 0.78 -9.28
CA LEU A 31 3.32 -0.50 -8.63
C LEU A 31 3.44 -1.63 -9.68
N THR A 32 2.66 -1.56 -10.74
CA THR A 32 2.64 -2.52 -11.85
C THR A 32 3.85 -2.45 -12.78
N ASP A 33 4.76 -1.49 -12.60
CA ASP A 33 6.07 -1.52 -13.25
C ASP A 33 6.92 -2.72 -12.77
N VAL A 34 6.60 -3.28 -11.60
CA VAL A 34 7.17 -4.54 -11.13
C VAL A 34 6.42 -5.70 -11.79
N ARG A 35 7.11 -6.46 -12.64
CA ARG A 35 6.52 -7.53 -13.42
C ARG A 35 5.87 -8.61 -12.55
N GLY A 36 4.69 -9.09 -12.96
CA GLY A 36 3.95 -10.14 -12.27
C GLY A 36 3.07 -9.64 -11.12
N ILE A 37 3.02 -8.31 -10.93
CA ILE A 37 2.10 -7.65 -10.01
C ILE A 37 0.90 -7.13 -10.79
N LEU A 38 -0.30 -7.45 -10.31
CA LEU A 38 -1.57 -6.93 -10.82
C LEU A 38 -2.22 -6.11 -9.70
N VAL A 39 -2.88 -5.02 -10.05
CA VAL A 39 -3.60 -4.20 -9.06
C VAL A 39 -5.03 -3.96 -9.55
N GLY A 40 -5.98 -4.13 -8.64
CA GLY A 40 -7.37 -3.82 -8.90
C GLY A 40 -8.04 -3.15 -7.72
N HIS A 41 -9.07 -2.36 -8.00
CA HIS A 41 -9.82 -1.59 -7.03
C HIS A 41 -11.31 -1.90 -7.07
N PHE A 42 -11.93 -1.90 -5.91
CA PHE A 42 -13.35 -1.71 -5.77
C PHE A 42 -13.62 -0.46 -4.94
N THR A 43 -14.45 0.44 -5.46
CA THR A 43 -14.79 1.73 -4.86
C THR A 43 -16.29 1.85 -4.70
N ASP A 44 -16.77 2.09 -3.48
CA ASP A 44 -18.15 2.47 -3.22
C ASP A 44 -18.22 3.93 -2.78
N THR A 45 -18.67 4.79 -3.70
CA THR A 45 -18.75 6.24 -3.47
C THR A 45 -19.86 6.65 -2.49
N ARG A 46 -20.86 5.80 -2.24
CA ARG A 46 -21.94 6.05 -1.27
C ARG A 46 -21.48 5.67 0.14
N ALA A 47 -20.76 4.56 0.25
CA ALA A 47 -20.14 4.13 1.50
C ALA A 47 -18.90 4.97 1.84
N VAL A 48 -18.32 5.67 0.86
CA VAL A 48 -17.05 6.41 0.95
C VAL A 48 -15.96 5.50 1.50
N SER A 49 -15.85 4.31 0.92
CA SER A 49 -14.88 3.29 1.30
C SER A 49 -14.57 2.38 0.10
N GLY A 50 -13.56 1.53 0.20
CA GLY A 50 -13.21 0.63 -0.89
C GLY A 50 -12.09 -0.33 -0.54
N VAL A 51 -11.73 -1.16 -1.51
CA VAL A 51 -10.74 -2.23 -1.41
C VAL A 51 -9.75 -2.14 -2.56
N THR A 52 -8.49 -2.34 -2.27
CA THR A 52 -7.41 -2.51 -3.25
C THR A 52 -6.81 -3.89 -3.08
N ALA A 53 -6.82 -4.69 -4.14
CA ALA A 53 -6.16 -5.99 -4.20
C ALA A 53 -4.87 -5.85 -5.01
N VAL A 54 -3.74 -6.17 -4.40
CA VAL A 54 -2.45 -6.34 -5.08
C VAL A 54 -2.24 -7.83 -5.25
N VAL A 55 -2.33 -8.34 -6.47
CA VAL A 55 -2.38 -9.76 -6.78
C VAL A 55 -1.06 -10.22 -7.40
N CYS A 56 -0.54 -11.33 -6.91
CA CYS A 56 0.67 -11.99 -7.39
C CYS A 56 0.34 -13.45 -7.70
N PRO A 57 -0.21 -13.80 -8.87
CA PRO A 57 -0.77 -15.13 -9.15
C PRO A 57 0.21 -16.28 -8.90
N THR A 58 1.49 -16.09 -9.22
CA THR A 58 2.55 -17.11 -9.03
C THR A 58 3.09 -17.16 -7.61
N GLY A 59 2.58 -16.30 -6.73
CA GLY A 59 3.10 -16.06 -5.38
C GLY A 59 4.39 -15.24 -5.38
N ALA A 60 4.46 -14.27 -4.50
CA ALA A 60 5.62 -13.42 -4.28
C ALA A 60 6.18 -13.66 -2.88
N VAL A 61 7.51 -13.73 -2.72
CA VAL A 61 8.11 -13.73 -1.38
C VAL A 61 7.66 -12.48 -0.66
N ALA A 62 7.12 -12.63 0.55
CA ALA A 62 6.49 -11.54 1.27
C ALA A 62 7.11 -11.31 2.65
N GLY A 63 7.13 -10.07 3.06
CA GLY A 63 7.46 -9.63 4.41
C GLY A 63 6.54 -8.51 4.83
N VAL A 64 6.37 -8.31 6.12
CA VAL A 64 5.52 -7.27 6.67
C VAL A 64 6.17 -6.63 7.88
N ASP A 65 5.94 -5.35 8.05
CA ASP A 65 6.24 -4.63 9.29
C ASP A 65 5.01 -3.87 9.77
N VAL A 66 4.56 -4.19 10.98
CA VAL A 66 3.35 -3.67 11.60
C VAL A 66 3.74 -2.77 12.76
N ARG A 67 3.50 -1.47 12.63
CA ARG A 67 3.79 -0.46 13.66
C ARG A 67 2.54 0.30 14.08
N GLY A 68 2.62 0.96 15.22
CA GLY A 68 1.53 1.73 15.81
C GLY A 68 0.78 0.95 16.88
N SER A 69 -0.15 1.65 17.55
CA SER A 69 -0.81 1.15 18.77
C SER A 69 -2.12 0.38 18.51
N ALA A 70 -2.68 0.46 17.30
CA ALA A 70 -3.96 -0.15 16.96
C ALA A 70 -3.93 -0.74 15.53
N PRO A 71 -3.14 -1.79 15.27
CA PRO A 71 -3.06 -2.41 13.96
C PRO A 71 -4.35 -3.16 13.64
N GLY A 72 -4.90 -2.94 12.44
CA GLY A 72 -5.97 -3.74 11.85
C GLY A 72 -5.40 -4.60 10.73
N THR A 73 -5.04 -5.85 11.01
CA THR A 73 -4.34 -6.74 10.09
C THR A 73 -4.88 -8.16 10.11
N ARG A 74 -4.60 -8.92 9.05
CA ARG A 74 -4.89 -10.34 8.91
C ARG A 74 -3.68 -11.05 8.31
N GLU A 75 -3.37 -12.27 8.78
CA GLU A 75 -2.29 -13.16 8.32
C GLU A 75 -0.88 -12.55 8.33
N THR A 76 -0.64 -11.49 9.10
CA THR A 76 0.67 -10.85 9.18
C THR A 76 1.69 -11.71 9.91
N ASP A 77 1.29 -12.47 10.93
CA ASP A 77 2.20 -13.37 11.67
C ASP A 77 2.72 -14.49 10.78
N LEU A 78 1.92 -14.94 9.79
CA LEU A 78 2.31 -15.97 8.84
C LEU A 78 3.53 -15.54 7.98
N MET A 79 3.70 -14.23 7.76
CA MET A 79 4.81 -13.66 6.98
C MET A 79 6.12 -13.53 7.77
N ALA A 80 6.18 -13.99 9.02
CA ALA A 80 7.42 -13.95 9.79
C ALA A 80 8.49 -14.88 9.17
N PRO A 81 9.76 -14.45 9.05
CA PRO A 81 10.79 -15.15 8.29
C PRO A 81 11.14 -16.56 8.79
N HIS A 82 10.72 -16.90 10.00
CA HIS A 82 10.93 -18.22 10.61
C HIS A 82 9.78 -19.20 10.35
N ASN A 83 8.73 -18.75 9.65
CA ASN A 83 7.59 -19.60 9.32
C ASN A 83 7.79 -20.35 8.00
N LEU A 84 7.01 -21.42 7.82
CA LEU A 84 7.08 -22.30 6.65
C LEU A 84 6.67 -21.59 5.35
N ILE A 85 5.73 -20.66 5.45
CA ILE A 85 5.14 -19.99 4.29
C ILE A 85 5.94 -18.72 3.99
N GLU A 86 6.57 -18.70 2.82
CA GLU A 86 7.39 -17.56 2.37
C GLU A 86 6.67 -16.66 1.35
N LYS A 87 5.60 -17.17 0.71
CA LYS A 87 4.94 -16.49 -0.42
C LYS A 87 3.49 -16.16 -0.14
N ALA A 88 3.09 -14.94 -0.49
CA ALA A 88 1.70 -14.51 -0.58
C ALA A 88 1.24 -14.45 -2.06
N GLN A 89 -0.02 -14.75 -2.31
CA GLN A 89 -0.63 -14.63 -3.64
C GLN A 89 -1.35 -13.30 -3.84
N ALA A 90 -1.68 -12.61 -2.77
CA ALA A 90 -2.16 -11.23 -2.82
C ALA A 90 -1.89 -10.51 -1.50
N VAL A 91 -1.94 -9.17 -1.54
CA VAL A 91 -2.07 -8.29 -0.38
C VAL A 91 -3.34 -7.48 -0.54
N VAL A 92 -4.14 -7.37 0.51
CA VAL A 92 -5.36 -6.56 0.53
C VAL A 92 -5.17 -5.33 1.39
N LEU A 93 -5.41 -4.16 0.80
CA LEU A 93 -5.58 -2.91 1.52
C LEU A 93 -7.07 -2.55 1.49
N SER A 94 -7.66 -2.16 2.61
CA SER A 94 -9.09 -1.84 2.67
C SER A 94 -9.38 -0.66 3.58
N GLY A 95 -10.47 0.05 3.29
CA GLY A 95 -11.14 0.90 4.26
C GLY A 95 -11.90 0.07 5.29
N GLY A 96 -12.82 0.70 6.02
CA GLY A 96 -13.78 0.03 6.92
C GLY A 96 -13.22 -0.43 8.26
N SER A 97 -11.99 -0.06 8.62
CA SER A 97 -11.39 -0.54 9.86
C SER A 97 -11.47 -2.08 9.95
N VAL A 98 -11.73 -2.65 11.12
CA VAL A 98 -11.80 -4.11 11.31
C VAL A 98 -12.78 -4.80 10.35
N PHE A 99 -13.86 -4.13 9.94
CA PHE A 99 -14.84 -4.69 9.00
C PHE A 99 -14.25 -4.92 7.60
N GLY A 100 -13.28 -4.09 7.20
CA GLY A 100 -12.59 -4.21 5.91
C GLY A 100 -11.76 -5.48 5.76
N LEU A 101 -11.39 -6.15 6.87
CA LEU A 101 -10.67 -7.42 6.82
C LEU A 101 -11.47 -8.54 6.14
N SER A 102 -12.81 -8.42 6.10
CA SER A 102 -13.69 -9.38 5.42
C SER A 102 -13.45 -9.45 3.91
N ALA A 103 -12.95 -8.38 3.30
CA ALA A 103 -12.62 -8.36 1.86
C ALA A 103 -11.58 -9.42 1.48
N ALA A 104 -10.65 -9.74 2.38
CA ALA A 104 -9.62 -10.76 2.13
C ALA A 104 -10.21 -12.16 1.89
N ASP A 105 -11.40 -12.49 2.44
CA ASP A 105 -12.08 -13.75 2.16
C ASP A 105 -12.47 -13.89 0.68
N GLY A 106 -12.94 -12.80 0.08
CA GLY A 106 -13.28 -12.76 -1.34
C GLY A 106 -12.07 -12.95 -2.24
N VAL A 107 -10.96 -12.30 -1.91
CA VAL A 107 -9.68 -12.45 -2.61
C VAL A 107 -9.19 -13.90 -2.50
N THR A 108 -9.20 -14.48 -1.29
CA THR A 108 -8.80 -15.86 -1.04
C THR A 108 -9.62 -16.84 -1.89
N ARG A 109 -10.94 -16.71 -1.92
CA ARG A 109 -11.84 -17.57 -2.70
C ARG A 109 -11.62 -17.40 -4.21
N TRP A 110 -11.42 -16.17 -4.68
CA TRP A 110 -11.16 -15.87 -6.08
C TRP A 110 -9.83 -16.50 -6.55
N LEU A 111 -8.78 -16.41 -5.76
CA LEU A 111 -7.48 -17.02 -6.05
C LEU A 111 -7.58 -18.55 -6.04
N ALA A 112 -8.23 -19.15 -5.04
CA ALA A 112 -8.44 -20.59 -4.95
C ALA A 112 -9.20 -21.14 -6.16
N ALA A 113 -10.26 -20.45 -6.62
CA ALA A 113 -11.02 -20.83 -7.80
C ALA A 113 -10.19 -20.83 -9.10
N LYS A 114 -9.11 -20.04 -9.14
CA LYS A 114 -8.14 -19.99 -10.25
C LYS A 114 -6.94 -20.93 -10.07
N GLY A 115 -6.88 -21.68 -8.97
CA GLY A 115 -5.76 -22.57 -8.67
C GLY A 115 -4.50 -21.86 -8.20
N TYR A 116 -4.58 -20.62 -7.76
CA TYR A 116 -3.46 -19.85 -7.18
C TYR A 116 -3.40 -20.04 -5.68
N GLY A 117 -2.28 -20.47 -5.15
CA GLY A 117 -2.10 -20.69 -3.71
C GLY A 117 -0.90 -21.58 -3.38
N PHE A 118 -0.68 -21.79 -2.10
CA PHE A 118 0.26 -22.78 -1.60
C PHE A 118 -0.27 -24.20 -1.92
N PRO A 119 0.51 -25.07 -2.60
CA PRO A 119 0.04 -26.37 -3.02
C PRO A 119 -0.05 -27.36 -1.85
N LEU A 120 -1.20 -28.05 -1.73
CA LEU A 120 -1.44 -29.13 -0.78
C LEU A 120 -1.43 -30.53 -1.40
N GLY A 121 -1.13 -30.64 -2.71
CA GLY A 121 -1.23 -31.89 -3.47
C GLY A 121 -2.61 -32.10 -4.08
N GLN A 122 -2.72 -33.10 -4.99
CA GLN A 122 -3.95 -33.44 -5.70
C GLN A 122 -4.67 -32.24 -6.39
N GLY A 123 -3.94 -31.19 -6.76
CA GLY A 123 -4.49 -29.99 -7.38
C GLY A 123 -5.13 -28.99 -6.40
N HIS A 124 -5.12 -29.27 -5.10
CA HIS A 124 -5.62 -28.34 -4.09
C HIS A 124 -4.60 -27.26 -3.76
N VAL A 125 -5.09 -26.04 -3.54
CA VAL A 125 -4.27 -24.90 -3.17
C VAL A 125 -4.90 -24.14 -2.00
N VAL A 126 -4.07 -23.49 -1.19
CA VAL A 126 -4.49 -22.53 -0.16
C VAL A 126 -3.83 -21.19 -0.46
N PRO A 127 -4.60 -20.19 -0.90
CA PRO A 127 -4.08 -18.84 -1.11
C PRO A 127 -3.69 -18.19 0.23
N ILE A 128 -2.57 -17.47 0.22
CA ILE A 128 -2.09 -16.69 1.35
C ILE A 128 -2.34 -15.23 1.02
N VAL A 129 -3.17 -14.57 1.84
CA VAL A 129 -3.70 -13.23 1.55
C VAL A 129 -3.64 -12.33 2.78
N PRO A 130 -2.44 -11.84 3.14
CA PRO A 130 -2.33 -10.86 4.21
C PRO A 130 -3.10 -9.58 3.87
N ALA A 131 -3.66 -8.94 4.90
CA ALA A 131 -4.44 -7.73 4.73
C ALA A 131 -4.15 -6.69 5.80
N ALA A 132 -4.34 -5.41 5.44
CA ALA A 132 -4.36 -4.29 6.37
C ALA A 132 -5.51 -3.33 6.05
N VAL A 133 -6.01 -2.66 7.09
CA VAL A 133 -7.13 -1.74 6.98
C VAL A 133 -6.81 -0.36 7.51
N LEU A 134 -7.43 0.66 6.91
CA LEU A 134 -7.45 2.00 7.43
C LEU A 134 -8.83 2.35 8.02
N TYR A 135 -8.87 3.39 8.84
CA TYR A 135 -10.11 3.86 9.46
C TYR A 135 -10.77 4.92 8.58
N ASP A 136 -11.95 4.62 8.04
CA ASP A 136 -12.81 5.54 7.29
C ASP A 136 -14.29 5.45 7.72
N LEU A 137 -14.55 4.90 8.90
CA LEU A 137 -15.90 4.77 9.45
C LEU A 137 -16.58 6.14 9.61
N GLY A 138 -17.88 6.21 9.33
CA GLY A 138 -18.68 7.42 9.47
C GLY A 138 -18.46 8.49 8.39
N ARG A 139 -17.74 8.15 7.31
CA ARG A 139 -17.44 9.08 6.20
C ARG A 139 -18.44 8.98 5.06
N GLY A 140 -19.21 7.90 4.99
CA GLY A 140 -20.23 7.67 3.98
C GLY A 140 -21.67 7.76 4.51
N ALA A 141 -22.61 7.21 3.74
CA ALA A 141 -24.04 7.21 4.06
C ALA A 141 -24.36 6.47 5.38
N ASN A 142 -23.60 5.44 5.72
CA ASN A 142 -23.71 4.71 6.98
C ASN A 142 -22.40 4.84 7.76
N PHE A 143 -22.50 4.74 9.09
CA PHE A 143 -21.30 4.75 9.95
C PHE A 143 -20.34 3.60 9.60
N THR A 144 -20.89 2.38 9.43
CA THR A 144 -20.12 1.21 9.00
C THR A 144 -20.37 0.95 7.53
N PRO A 145 -19.34 1.03 6.67
CA PRO A 145 -19.47 0.66 5.27
C PRO A 145 -19.77 -0.83 5.14
N PRO A 146 -20.58 -1.28 4.17
CA PRO A 146 -21.00 -2.67 4.01
C PRO A 146 -19.92 -3.51 3.29
N ILE A 147 -18.68 -3.45 3.78
CA ILE A 147 -17.56 -4.19 3.20
C ILE A 147 -17.69 -5.67 3.53
N ASP A 148 -17.67 -6.49 2.49
CA ASP A 148 -17.75 -7.94 2.59
C ASP A 148 -16.77 -8.63 1.61
N ALA A 149 -16.87 -9.94 1.51
CA ALA A 149 -16.07 -10.75 0.61
C ALA A 149 -16.28 -10.37 -0.88
N ASP A 150 -17.47 -9.90 -1.27
CA ASP A 150 -17.76 -9.51 -2.65
C ASP A 150 -16.91 -8.30 -3.09
N TRP A 151 -16.64 -7.35 -2.20
CA TRP A 151 -15.78 -6.21 -2.51
C TRP A 151 -14.35 -6.66 -2.85
N GLY A 152 -13.79 -7.61 -2.09
CA GLY A 152 -12.47 -8.18 -2.38
C GLY A 152 -12.45 -8.96 -3.70
N ARG A 153 -13.48 -9.77 -3.97
CA ARG A 153 -13.64 -10.49 -5.24
C ARG A 153 -13.68 -9.52 -6.42
N ARG A 154 -14.48 -8.46 -6.34
CA ARG A 154 -14.60 -7.44 -7.38
C ARG A 154 -13.29 -6.69 -7.62
N ALA A 155 -12.56 -6.35 -6.56
CA ALA A 155 -11.23 -5.78 -6.71
C ALA A 155 -10.26 -6.71 -7.47
N CYS A 156 -10.34 -8.02 -7.26
CA CYS A 156 -9.55 -8.99 -8.03
C CYS A 156 -9.99 -9.13 -9.48
N GLU A 157 -11.28 -8.95 -9.78
CA GLU A 157 -11.80 -9.02 -11.16
C GLU A 157 -11.32 -7.85 -12.01
N GLU A 158 -11.11 -6.68 -11.39
CA GLU A 158 -10.56 -5.49 -12.03
C GLU A 158 -9.01 -5.46 -12.03
N ALA A 159 -8.36 -6.48 -11.45
CA ALA A 159 -6.90 -6.48 -11.34
C ALA A 159 -6.23 -6.70 -12.69
N SER A 160 -5.37 -5.77 -13.08
CA SER A 160 -4.56 -5.80 -14.30
C SER A 160 -3.12 -5.35 -14.05
N ASP A 161 -2.27 -5.50 -15.05
CA ASP A 161 -0.90 -4.96 -15.08
C ASP A 161 -0.83 -3.53 -15.66
N ASP A 162 -1.96 -2.95 -16.02
CA ASP A 162 -2.04 -1.53 -16.34
C ASP A 162 -1.77 -0.67 -15.10
N PRO A 163 -1.30 0.59 -15.27
CA PRO A 163 -1.13 1.51 -14.17
C PRO A 163 -2.46 1.73 -13.42
N PRO A 164 -2.54 1.35 -12.12
CA PRO A 164 -3.78 1.51 -11.36
C PRO A 164 -4.12 2.97 -11.13
N GLU A 165 -5.41 3.27 -11.00
CA GLU A 165 -5.89 4.58 -10.62
C GLU A 165 -5.37 5.00 -9.24
N THR A 166 -5.19 6.32 -9.03
CA THR A 166 -4.76 6.92 -7.76
C THR A 166 -5.77 7.92 -7.22
N GLY A 167 -5.58 8.38 -6.01
CA GLY A 167 -6.48 9.31 -5.36
C GLY A 167 -7.56 8.63 -4.54
N ASN A 168 -8.82 9.07 -4.69
CA ASN A 168 -9.94 8.58 -3.88
C ASN A 168 -10.57 7.30 -4.47
N VAL A 169 -9.76 6.27 -4.67
CA VAL A 169 -10.15 4.97 -5.22
C VAL A 169 -9.71 3.84 -4.29
N GLY A 170 -10.37 2.70 -4.39
CA GLY A 170 -10.04 1.51 -3.61
C GLY A 170 -9.92 1.80 -2.13
N ALA A 171 -8.88 1.30 -1.49
CA ALA A 171 -8.59 1.55 -0.06
C ALA A 171 -8.41 3.03 0.28
N GLY A 172 -8.08 3.88 -0.70
CA GLY A 172 -7.92 5.33 -0.52
C GLY A 172 -9.22 6.13 -0.52
N THR A 173 -10.36 5.52 -0.86
CA THR A 173 -11.63 6.22 -1.10
C THR A 173 -12.08 7.09 0.08
N GLY A 174 -12.06 6.55 1.29
CA GLY A 174 -12.44 7.27 2.51
C GLY A 174 -11.27 7.87 3.29
N ALA A 175 -10.07 7.85 2.76
CA ALA A 175 -8.89 8.33 3.45
C ALA A 175 -8.87 9.86 3.64
N PHE A 176 -8.32 10.31 4.77
CA PHE A 176 -8.12 11.72 5.10
C PHE A 176 -6.67 11.97 5.55
N SER A 177 -6.13 13.13 5.16
CA SER A 177 -4.85 13.64 5.64
C SER A 177 -5.09 15.02 6.25
N TYR A 178 -4.99 15.12 7.57
CA TYR A 178 -5.31 16.34 8.33
C TYR A 178 -6.77 16.77 8.12
N SER A 179 -7.04 17.74 7.26
CA SER A 179 -8.36 18.29 6.96
C SER A 179 -8.75 18.21 5.49
N ILE A 180 -7.94 17.52 4.69
CA ILE A 180 -8.18 17.31 3.27
C ILE A 180 -8.35 15.82 2.98
N LYS A 181 -8.87 15.49 1.81
CA LYS A 181 -8.92 14.09 1.37
C LYS A 181 -7.50 13.53 1.29
N GLY A 182 -7.32 12.37 1.89
CA GLY A 182 -6.19 11.50 1.62
C GLY A 182 -6.38 10.75 0.31
N GLY A 183 -5.86 9.56 0.22
CA GLY A 183 -6.04 8.75 -0.98
C GLY A 183 -4.96 7.71 -1.17
N LEU A 184 -5.02 7.07 -2.32
CA LEU A 184 -4.05 6.11 -2.80
C LEU A 184 -3.02 6.83 -3.69
N GLY A 185 -1.75 6.66 -3.38
CA GLY A 185 -0.63 7.16 -4.19
C GLY A 185 0.32 6.04 -4.55
N GLN A 186 1.07 6.21 -5.64
CA GLN A 186 2.08 5.24 -6.06
C GLN A 186 3.25 5.93 -6.74
N ALA A 187 4.38 5.24 -6.75
CA ALA A 187 5.57 5.62 -7.50
C ALA A 187 6.46 4.40 -7.76
N SER A 188 7.31 4.47 -8.78
CA SER A 188 8.31 3.46 -9.05
C SER A 188 9.64 4.06 -9.50
N LEU A 189 10.73 3.38 -9.17
CA LEU A 189 12.08 3.72 -9.56
C LEU A 189 12.78 2.50 -10.15
N ILE A 190 13.56 2.72 -11.21
CA ILE A 190 14.49 1.74 -11.76
C ILE A 190 15.90 2.15 -11.32
N LEU A 191 16.54 1.29 -10.54
CA LEU A 191 17.91 1.47 -10.06
C LEU A 191 18.92 1.10 -11.15
N ASP A 192 20.19 1.55 -11.01
CA ASP A 192 21.27 1.29 -11.98
C ASP A 192 21.48 -0.16 -12.36
N ALA A 193 21.19 -1.07 -11.42
CA ALA A 193 21.23 -2.51 -11.67
C ALA A 193 20.05 -3.05 -12.52
N GLY A 194 19.15 -2.16 -12.96
CA GLY A 194 17.92 -2.54 -13.65
C GLY A 194 16.84 -3.08 -12.73
N ILE A 195 17.02 -3.00 -11.41
CA ILE A 195 16.03 -3.44 -10.41
C ILE A 195 14.95 -2.37 -10.31
N THR A 196 13.71 -2.78 -10.45
CA THR A 196 12.55 -1.94 -10.21
C THR A 196 12.14 -2.02 -8.73
N VAL A 197 11.90 -0.88 -8.13
CA VAL A 197 11.28 -0.76 -6.79
C VAL A 197 10.07 0.15 -6.93
N ALA A 198 8.93 -0.30 -6.46
CA ALA A 198 7.68 0.46 -6.55
C ALA A 198 6.91 0.44 -5.23
N ALA A 199 6.10 1.46 -5.00
CA ALA A 199 5.28 1.61 -3.81
C ALA A 199 3.85 2.00 -4.18
N LEU A 200 2.88 1.47 -3.44
CA LEU A 200 1.47 1.87 -3.44
C LEU A 200 1.04 2.10 -2.00
N VAL A 201 0.57 3.30 -1.67
CA VAL A 201 0.30 3.71 -0.29
C VAL A 201 -1.07 4.38 -0.17
N ALA A 202 -1.90 3.92 0.76
CA ALA A 202 -3.13 4.58 1.16
C ALA A 202 -2.85 5.47 2.38
N VAL A 203 -2.99 6.80 2.18
CA VAL A 203 -2.62 7.81 3.16
C VAL A 203 -3.86 8.32 3.90
N ASN A 204 -3.98 7.92 5.18
CA ASN A 204 -5.02 8.37 6.11
C ASN A 204 -4.34 8.89 7.38
N SER A 205 -3.61 10.01 7.27
CA SER A 205 -2.68 10.53 8.28
C SER A 205 -3.30 11.56 9.22
N VAL A 206 -2.72 11.70 10.43
CA VAL A 206 -3.11 12.75 11.39
C VAL A 206 -2.74 14.14 10.87
N GLY A 207 -1.53 14.28 10.34
CA GLY A 207 -1.01 15.55 9.86
C GLY A 207 -1.18 15.75 8.35
N SER A 208 -0.87 16.95 7.88
CA SER A 208 -1.00 17.34 6.47
C SER A 208 0.20 16.91 5.64
N VAL A 209 -0.04 16.31 4.48
CA VAL A 209 1.00 16.06 3.45
C VAL A 209 1.39 17.33 2.69
N ILE A 210 0.65 18.43 2.91
CA ILE A 210 0.87 19.71 2.26
C ILE A 210 1.43 20.72 3.26
N ASN A 211 2.52 21.37 2.89
CA ASN A 211 3.04 22.54 3.59
C ASN A 211 2.12 23.75 3.34
N PRO A 212 1.47 24.32 4.38
CA PRO A 212 0.53 25.41 4.20
C PRO A 212 1.17 26.70 3.67
N ASP A 213 2.45 26.94 3.96
CA ASP A 213 3.13 28.16 3.53
C ASP A 213 3.47 28.17 2.04
N SER A 214 3.67 26.99 1.46
CA SER A 214 4.02 26.85 0.04
C SER A 214 2.90 26.25 -0.81
N GLY A 215 1.91 25.59 -0.20
CA GLY A 215 0.86 24.83 -0.90
C GLY A 215 1.38 23.59 -1.64
N ARG A 216 2.60 23.15 -1.36
CA ARG A 216 3.30 22.04 -2.01
C ARG A 216 3.47 20.87 -1.03
N PRO A 217 3.67 19.64 -1.51
CA PRO A 217 4.09 18.54 -0.65
C PRO A 217 5.32 18.91 0.18
N TRP A 218 5.41 18.40 1.41
CA TRP A 218 6.57 18.65 2.27
C TRP A 218 7.87 18.22 1.59
N GLU A 219 7.89 17.02 1.02
CA GLU A 219 9.06 16.41 0.38
C GLU A 219 9.15 16.71 -1.13
N ILE A 220 8.80 17.92 -1.54
CA ILE A 220 8.90 18.37 -2.93
C ILE A 220 10.33 18.23 -3.49
N GLY A 221 11.35 18.22 -2.62
CA GLY A 221 12.74 18.03 -3.01
C GLY A 221 13.07 16.61 -3.50
N LEU A 222 12.19 15.64 -3.27
CA LEU A 222 12.31 14.27 -3.75
C LEU A 222 11.57 14.05 -5.08
N GLU A 223 10.97 15.12 -5.64
CA GLU A 223 10.29 15.05 -6.93
C GLU A 223 11.25 14.59 -8.04
N VAL A 224 10.82 13.63 -8.85
CA VAL A 224 11.54 13.13 -10.01
C VAL A 224 10.78 13.56 -11.27
N ASP A 225 11.54 14.14 -12.23
CA ASP A 225 11.01 14.53 -13.55
C ASP A 225 9.78 15.47 -13.53
N GLY A 226 9.57 16.23 -12.43
CA GLY A 226 8.45 17.17 -12.33
C GLY A 226 7.09 16.51 -12.17
N GLU A 227 7.02 15.31 -11.57
CA GLU A 227 5.81 14.49 -11.42
C GLU A 227 4.67 15.18 -10.67
N PHE A 228 4.98 16.14 -9.77
CA PHE A 228 3.96 16.93 -9.06
C PHE A 228 3.48 18.16 -9.85
N GLY A 229 4.11 18.45 -10.98
CA GLY A 229 3.85 19.59 -11.83
C GLY A 229 4.26 20.93 -11.19
N ASP A 230 4.45 21.95 -12.02
CA ASP A 230 4.72 23.30 -11.54
C ASP A 230 3.40 23.99 -11.11
N ARG A 231 3.05 23.85 -9.83
CA ARG A 231 1.90 24.53 -9.23
C ARG A 231 2.26 25.88 -8.62
N GLY A 232 3.51 26.33 -8.83
CA GLY A 232 4.06 27.54 -8.20
C GLY A 232 4.10 27.43 -6.65
N LYS A 233 4.63 28.48 -6.01
CA LYS A 233 4.60 28.61 -4.54
C LYS A 233 3.41 29.51 -4.17
N ARG A 234 2.40 28.97 -3.50
CA ARG A 234 1.26 29.73 -3.03
C ARG A 234 0.82 29.22 -1.66
N ALA A 235 0.86 30.08 -0.66
CA ALA A 235 0.32 29.77 0.65
C ALA A 235 -1.16 29.33 0.52
N VAL A 236 -1.51 28.25 1.20
CA VAL A 236 -2.87 27.70 1.25
C VAL A 236 -3.38 27.70 2.68
N ARG A 237 -4.58 28.18 2.88
CA ARG A 237 -5.26 28.06 4.17
C ARG A 237 -5.94 26.68 4.20
N LEU A 238 -5.33 25.75 4.92
CA LEU A 238 -5.98 24.46 5.18
C LEU A 238 -7.18 24.68 6.12
N PRO A 239 -8.29 23.97 5.92
CA PRO A 239 -9.37 23.94 6.90
C PRO A 239 -8.83 23.46 8.26
N ALA A 240 -9.47 23.89 9.35
CA ALA A 240 -9.14 23.36 10.66
C ALA A 240 -9.37 21.83 10.65
N PRO A 241 -8.44 21.04 11.20
CA PRO A 241 -8.64 19.61 11.30
C PRO A 241 -9.81 19.32 12.25
N PRO A 242 -10.51 18.20 12.07
CA PRO A 242 -11.40 17.70 13.10
C PRO A 242 -10.60 17.49 14.40
N ALA A 243 -11.27 17.54 15.54
CA ALA A 243 -10.62 17.25 16.81
C ALA A 243 -9.89 15.89 16.71
N PRO A 244 -8.63 15.80 17.17
CA PRO A 244 -7.89 14.56 17.12
C PRO A 244 -8.60 13.52 17.98
N GLU A 245 -8.98 12.41 17.33
CA GLU A 245 -9.56 11.26 18.02
C GLU A 245 -8.59 10.09 17.93
N PRO A 246 -8.36 9.36 19.04
CA PRO A 246 -7.47 8.21 19.05
C PRO A 246 -7.88 7.16 18.02
N ALA A 247 -6.91 6.50 17.40
CA ALA A 247 -7.08 5.33 16.52
C ALA A 247 -7.84 5.57 15.20
N LYS A 248 -8.04 6.82 14.76
CA LYS A 248 -8.74 7.12 13.49
C LYS A 248 -7.83 7.34 12.28
N ASN A 249 -6.53 7.23 12.47
CA ASN A 249 -5.53 7.53 11.45
C ASN A 249 -4.62 6.33 11.22
N THR A 250 -4.40 5.99 9.97
CA THR A 250 -3.63 4.81 9.57
C THR A 250 -3.05 5.03 8.18
N THR A 251 -1.77 4.77 7.99
CA THR A 251 -1.17 4.67 6.66
C THR A 251 -0.82 3.22 6.42
N ILE A 252 -1.27 2.67 5.31
CA ILE A 252 -1.01 1.28 4.90
C ILE A 252 -0.46 1.26 3.48
N GLY A 253 0.46 0.34 3.18
CA GLY A 253 1.09 0.33 1.87
C GLY A 253 1.70 -1.00 1.48
N VAL A 254 2.02 -1.11 0.21
CA VAL A 254 2.73 -2.23 -0.40
C VAL A 254 3.95 -1.69 -1.12
N ILE A 255 5.10 -2.31 -0.86
CA ILE A 255 6.32 -2.13 -1.64
C ILE A 255 6.49 -3.38 -2.50
N ALA A 256 6.80 -3.21 -3.77
CA ALA A 256 7.12 -4.29 -4.68
C ALA A 256 8.51 -4.10 -5.31
N THR A 257 9.18 -5.20 -5.61
CA THR A 257 10.43 -5.17 -6.39
C THR A 257 10.62 -6.48 -7.16
N ASP A 258 11.38 -6.44 -8.23
CA ASP A 258 11.84 -7.60 -8.98
C ASP A 258 13.23 -8.10 -8.51
N ALA A 259 13.79 -7.54 -7.43
CA ALA A 259 14.97 -8.10 -6.78
C ALA A 259 14.67 -9.48 -6.19
N SER A 260 15.62 -10.41 -6.28
CA SER A 260 15.49 -11.72 -5.62
C SER A 260 15.89 -11.59 -4.15
N LEU A 261 14.94 -11.72 -3.24
CA LEU A 261 15.15 -11.58 -1.79
C LEU A 261 14.59 -12.79 -1.04
N SER A 262 15.18 -13.08 0.12
CA SER A 262 14.64 -14.03 1.10
C SER A 262 13.51 -13.37 1.93
N ALA A 263 12.71 -14.16 2.65
CA ALA A 263 11.67 -13.64 3.55
C ALA A 263 12.23 -12.67 4.61
N ALA A 264 13.43 -12.95 5.15
CA ALA A 264 14.09 -12.05 6.10
C ALA A 264 14.49 -10.70 5.46
N GLN A 265 14.96 -10.73 4.21
CA GLN A 265 15.27 -9.51 3.46
C GLN A 265 14.00 -8.75 3.10
N ALA A 266 12.91 -9.46 2.74
CA ALA A 266 11.59 -8.87 2.51
C ALA A 266 11.09 -8.10 3.74
N GLN A 267 11.16 -8.72 4.91
CA GLN A 267 10.80 -8.06 6.16
C GLN A 267 11.69 -6.84 6.42
N LYS A 268 13.00 -6.93 6.14
CA LYS A 268 13.92 -5.80 6.30
C LYS A 268 13.55 -4.63 5.40
N VAL A 269 13.17 -4.89 4.14
CA VAL A 269 12.71 -3.83 3.22
C VAL A 269 11.40 -3.23 3.72
N ALA A 270 10.43 -4.03 4.22
CA ALA A 270 9.22 -3.51 4.84
C ALA A 270 9.52 -2.57 6.03
N GLN A 271 10.51 -2.92 6.86
CA GLN A 271 11.00 -2.06 7.94
C GLN A 271 11.62 -0.75 7.43
N MET A 272 12.47 -0.82 6.41
CA MET A 272 13.12 0.36 5.81
C MET A 272 12.12 1.29 5.11
N ALA A 273 11.04 0.77 4.56
CA ALA A 273 10.00 1.58 3.93
C ALA A 273 9.29 2.52 4.91
N HIS A 274 9.29 2.21 6.22
CA HIS A 274 8.84 3.14 7.24
C HIS A 274 9.74 4.39 7.36
N ASP A 275 11.02 4.26 7.08
CA ASP A 275 11.94 5.40 7.10
C ASP A 275 11.61 6.36 5.96
N GLY A 276 11.27 5.85 4.77
CA GLY A 276 10.77 6.65 3.65
C GLY A 276 9.46 7.38 3.98
N MET A 277 8.53 6.71 4.66
CA MET A 277 7.32 7.37 5.16
C MET A 277 7.62 8.39 6.25
N ALA A 278 8.59 8.12 7.14
CA ALA A 278 8.98 9.07 8.19
C ALA A 278 9.55 10.36 7.58
N LEU A 279 10.34 10.29 6.53
CA LEU A 279 10.83 11.46 5.80
C LEU A 279 9.68 12.30 5.24
N SER A 280 8.72 11.66 4.58
CA SER A 280 7.55 12.32 4.00
C SER A 280 6.51 12.77 5.02
N LEU A 281 6.44 12.12 6.17
CA LEU A 281 5.40 12.28 7.19
C LEU A 281 5.95 12.79 8.54
N ILE A 282 7.22 13.19 8.63
CA ILE A 282 7.85 13.60 9.90
C ILE A 282 7.11 14.74 10.60
N HIS A 283 6.52 15.65 9.84
CA HIS A 283 5.70 16.74 10.35
C HIS A 283 4.24 16.35 10.63
N ILE A 284 3.90 15.07 10.38
CA ILE A 284 2.54 14.54 10.46
C ILE A 284 2.38 13.65 11.70
N SER A 285 3.45 13.06 12.22
CA SER A 285 3.41 11.97 13.18
C SER A 285 4.05 12.29 14.54
N GLU A 286 4.44 13.52 14.85
CA GLU A 286 4.85 13.80 16.20
C GLU A 286 3.63 13.69 17.14
N PRO A 287 3.57 12.64 17.99
CA PRO A 287 2.71 12.73 19.16
C PRO A 287 3.27 13.90 19.98
N THR A 288 2.43 14.86 20.27
CA THR A 288 2.75 15.87 21.30
C THR A 288 3.41 15.18 22.47
N ARG A 289 4.72 15.41 22.66
CA ARG A 289 5.38 14.96 23.90
C ARG A 289 4.56 15.54 25.05
N PRO A 290 4.13 14.74 26.02
CA PRO A 290 3.61 15.30 27.27
C PRO A 290 4.72 16.18 27.86
N THR A 291 4.45 17.45 28.00
CA THR A 291 5.28 18.35 28.79
C THR A 291 5.22 17.93 30.25
#